data_a47193b1a2c6023c62824234172547f2
#
_entry.id   a47193b1a2c6023c62824234172547f2
#
_cell.length_a   1.000
_cell.length_b   1.000
_cell.length_c   1.000
_cell.angle_alpha   90.00
_cell.angle_beta   90.00
_cell.angle_gamma   90.00
#
_symmetry.space_group_name_H-M   'P 1'
#
loop_
_entity.id
_entity.type
_entity.pdbx_description
1 polymer ?
#
loop_
_entity_poly.entity_id
_entity_poly.type
_entity_poly.pdbx_seq_one_letter_code
_entity_poly.pdbx_strand_id
1 'polypeptide(L)'
;MKYLKPINEFWGDVLKRDLLGETRKEDNIRSIEELRDYIISEIDRHGKNVVIKNLDISSIEDVCWLFSGRHDLESIDLSGWKTSNVTDMNNMFFDCRKIKSINLSGWDTSNVKNMGALFWNCRNLESLDLSGWDTSNVNTIREIFYNCEKLESLDLSGWDTSNVTDMRYAFSNCPAPYEVIDNKIVKK
;
A
#
# COMPACT_ATOMS: atom_id res chain seq x y z
N MET A 1 9.63 -3.28 18.94
CA MET A 1 10.18 -4.47 18.26
C MET A 1 9.32 -5.70 18.51
N LYS A 2 8.07 -5.74 18.00
CA LYS A 2 7.14 -6.85 18.26
C LYS A 2 6.58 -7.49 16.96
N TYR A 3 7.10 -7.13 15.78
CA TYR A 3 6.47 -7.45 14.50
C TYR A 3 7.31 -8.26 13.50
N LEU A 4 8.43 -8.85 13.96
CA LEU A 4 9.21 -9.73 13.09
C LEU A 4 9.33 -11.11 13.74
N LYS A 5 8.32 -11.97 13.54
CA LYS A 5 8.60 -13.41 13.60
C LYS A 5 9.55 -13.73 12.44
N PRO A 6 10.55 -14.59 12.64
CA PRO A 6 11.42 -15.01 11.56
C PRO A 6 10.60 -15.64 10.43
N ILE A 7 10.86 -15.25 9.19
CA ILE A 7 10.21 -15.74 7.96
C ILE A 7 10.10 -17.28 7.94
N ASN A 8 11.03 -18.00 8.52
CA ASN A 8 11.08 -19.47 8.53
C ASN A 8 10.04 -20.16 9.42
N GLU A 9 9.52 -19.53 10.49
CA GLU A 9 8.45 -20.12 11.31
C GLU A 9 7.09 -19.96 10.63
N PHE A 10 6.94 -18.92 9.82
CA PHE A 10 5.73 -18.59 9.09
C PHE A 10 5.40 -19.61 7.97
N TRP A 11 6.43 -20.10 7.26
CA TRP A 11 6.28 -21.05 6.15
C TRP A 11 5.76 -22.43 6.58
N GLY A 12 6.03 -22.84 7.81
CA GLY A 12 5.58 -24.14 8.32
C GLY A 12 4.06 -24.27 8.46
N ASP A 13 3.37 -23.16 8.75
CA ASP A 13 1.93 -23.14 8.98
C ASP A 13 1.15 -22.94 7.66
N VAL A 14 1.71 -22.22 6.70
CA VAL A 14 1.11 -22.02 5.36
C VAL A 14 1.08 -23.35 4.60
N LEU A 15 2.20 -24.08 4.56
CA LEU A 15 2.32 -25.38 3.88
C LEU A 15 1.38 -26.45 4.49
N LYS A 16 1.08 -26.38 5.78
CA LYS A 16 0.16 -27.32 6.43
C LYS A 16 -1.31 -27.10 6.03
N ARG A 17 -1.73 -25.85 5.81
CA ARG A 17 -3.11 -25.51 5.41
C ARG A 17 -3.40 -25.90 3.95
N ASP A 18 -2.46 -25.70 3.04
CA ASP A 18 -2.64 -26.06 1.62
C ASP A 18 -2.73 -27.57 1.40
N LEU A 19 -2.08 -28.36 2.28
CA LEU A 19 -2.16 -29.84 2.24
C LEU A 19 -3.52 -30.39 2.71
N LEU A 20 -4.33 -29.61 3.42
CA LEU A 20 -5.64 -30.03 3.93
C LEU A 20 -6.80 -29.73 2.97
N GLY A 21 -6.55 -29.10 1.82
CA GLY A 21 -7.59 -28.86 0.80
C GLY A 21 -8.72 -27.94 1.26
N GLU A 22 -8.48 -27.10 2.28
CA GLU A 22 -9.47 -26.14 2.76
C GLU A 22 -9.60 -25.01 1.74
N THR A 23 -10.69 -25.01 0.98
CA THR A 23 -11.07 -23.90 0.11
C THR A 23 -11.31 -22.65 0.96
N ARG A 24 -10.43 -21.67 0.86
CA ARG A 24 -10.63 -20.35 1.48
C ARG A 24 -11.87 -19.71 0.85
N LYS A 25 -12.88 -19.44 1.65
CA LYS A 25 -13.94 -18.51 1.26
C LYS A 25 -13.33 -17.11 1.27
N GLU A 26 -13.22 -16.50 0.11
CA GLU A 26 -12.71 -15.12 -0.12
C GLU A 26 -13.49 -14.06 0.67
N ASP A 27 -14.64 -14.42 1.26
CA ASP A 27 -15.63 -13.50 1.82
C ASP A 27 -15.45 -13.20 3.31
N ASN A 28 -14.36 -13.60 3.99
CA ASN A 28 -14.35 -13.53 5.44
C ASN A 28 -12.98 -13.28 6.09
N ILE A 29 -12.19 -12.37 5.52
CA ILE A 29 -10.93 -11.92 6.14
C ILE A 29 -11.27 -11.00 7.30
N ARG A 30 -10.93 -11.42 8.53
CA ARG A 30 -11.29 -10.73 9.78
C ARG A 30 -10.10 -10.19 10.55
N SER A 31 -8.89 -10.58 10.19
CA SER A 31 -7.67 -10.11 10.84
C SER A 31 -6.58 -9.79 9.83
N ILE A 32 -5.61 -8.97 10.25
CA ILE A 32 -4.44 -8.64 9.43
C ILE A 32 -3.57 -9.88 9.16
N GLU A 33 -3.54 -10.85 10.07
CA GLU A 33 -2.84 -12.11 9.90
C GLU A 33 -3.47 -12.93 8.77
N GLU A 34 -4.79 -13.08 8.76
CA GLU A 34 -5.53 -13.77 7.69
C GLU A 34 -5.32 -13.08 6.34
N LEU A 35 -5.32 -11.74 6.31
CA LEU A 35 -5.06 -10.96 5.12
C LEU A 35 -3.64 -11.21 4.59
N ARG A 36 -2.64 -11.21 5.46
CA ARG A 36 -1.24 -11.49 5.09
C ARG A 36 -1.08 -12.89 4.53
N ASP A 37 -1.65 -13.88 5.18
CA ASP A 37 -1.61 -15.28 4.72
C ASP A 37 -2.25 -15.43 3.33
N TYR A 38 -3.39 -14.78 3.12
CA TYR A 38 -4.07 -14.79 1.84
C TYR A 38 -3.20 -14.15 0.74
N ILE A 39 -2.66 -12.96 0.99
CA ILE A 39 -1.79 -12.24 0.04
C ILE A 39 -0.56 -13.06 -0.30
N ILE A 40 0.09 -13.69 0.68
CA ILE A 40 1.26 -14.54 0.43
C ILE A 40 0.88 -15.69 -0.50
N SER A 41 -0.25 -16.36 -0.25
CA SER A 41 -0.70 -17.45 -1.11
C SER A 41 -1.00 -17.00 -2.55
N GLU A 42 -1.54 -15.80 -2.72
CA GLU A 42 -1.80 -15.24 -4.05
C GLU A 42 -0.49 -14.87 -4.78
N ILE A 43 0.49 -14.32 -4.05
CA ILE A 43 1.80 -14.03 -4.62
C ILE A 43 2.54 -15.32 -5.01
N ASP A 44 2.49 -16.36 -4.18
CA ASP A 44 3.10 -17.65 -4.48
C ASP A 44 2.46 -18.33 -5.70
N ARG A 45 1.15 -18.11 -5.90
CA ARG A 45 0.40 -18.68 -7.02
C ARG A 45 0.62 -17.93 -8.33
N HIS A 46 0.69 -16.60 -8.27
CA HIS A 46 0.71 -15.72 -9.44
C HIS A 46 2.07 -15.09 -9.72
N GLY A 47 3.03 -15.24 -8.80
CA GLY A 47 4.39 -14.73 -8.95
C GLY A 47 4.44 -13.19 -8.88
N LYS A 48 5.13 -12.59 -9.83
CA LYS A 48 5.48 -11.17 -9.79
C LYS A 48 4.39 -10.19 -10.22
N ASN A 49 3.32 -10.68 -10.85
CA ASN A 49 2.19 -9.87 -11.32
C ASN A 49 0.91 -10.39 -10.68
N VAL A 50 0.49 -9.72 -9.62
CA VAL A 50 -0.58 -10.20 -8.74
C VAL A 50 -1.86 -9.40 -8.96
N VAL A 51 -3.00 -10.10 -8.98
CA VAL A 51 -4.33 -9.50 -9.12
C VAL A 51 -5.22 -10.04 -8.01
N ILE A 52 -5.56 -9.18 -7.05
CA ILE A 52 -6.45 -9.48 -5.92
C ILE A 52 -7.52 -8.38 -5.88
N LYS A 53 -8.61 -8.56 -6.61
CA LYS A 53 -9.68 -7.55 -6.73
C LYS A 53 -10.84 -7.79 -5.78
N ASN A 54 -11.56 -6.70 -5.45
CA ASN A 54 -12.86 -6.72 -4.77
C ASN A 54 -12.83 -7.43 -3.40
N LEU A 55 -11.66 -7.47 -2.74
CA LEU A 55 -11.53 -8.11 -1.43
C LEU A 55 -12.25 -7.28 -0.35
N ASP A 56 -13.00 -7.94 0.51
CA ASP A 56 -13.63 -7.31 1.67
C ASP A 56 -12.68 -7.33 2.86
N ILE A 57 -12.07 -6.18 3.15
CA ILE A 57 -11.24 -5.95 4.33
C ILE A 57 -11.85 -4.93 5.29
N SER A 58 -13.17 -4.77 5.25
CA SER A 58 -13.89 -3.78 6.08
C SER A 58 -13.76 -4.02 7.59
N SER A 59 -13.26 -5.17 8.02
CA SER A 59 -12.90 -5.45 9.42
C SER A 59 -11.46 -5.06 9.79
N ILE A 60 -10.66 -4.55 8.84
CA ILE A 60 -9.23 -4.23 9.02
C ILE A 60 -9.06 -2.72 9.08
N GLU A 61 -8.45 -2.23 10.17
CA GLU A 61 -8.16 -0.80 10.37
C GLU A 61 -6.70 -0.44 10.04
N ASP A 62 -5.79 -1.39 10.12
CA ASP A 62 -4.35 -1.20 9.96
C ASP A 62 -3.79 -2.14 8.89
N VAL A 63 -3.31 -1.57 7.79
CA VAL A 63 -2.66 -2.29 6.69
C VAL A 63 -1.17 -1.93 6.57
N CYS A 64 -0.58 -1.45 7.68
CA CYS A 64 0.84 -1.11 7.72
C CYS A 64 1.73 -2.29 7.33
N TRP A 65 2.75 -2.01 6.52
CA TRP A 65 3.76 -2.99 6.10
C TRP A 65 3.22 -4.18 5.29
N LEU A 66 1.98 -4.13 4.78
CA LEU A 66 1.30 -5.30 4.18
C LEU A 66 2.08 -5.91 3.00
N PHE A 67 2.67 -5.07 2.15
CA PHE A 67 3.50 -5.48 1.01
C PHE A 67 4.96 -5.07 1.16
N SER A 68 5.37 -4.60 2.35
CA SER A 68 6.72 -4.07 2.56
C SER A 68 7.81 -5.08 2.21
N GLY A 69 8.84 -4.60 1.48
CA GLY A 69 10.00 -5.41 1.10
C GLY A 69 9.71 -6.46 0.04
N ARG A 70 8.56 -6.43 -0.61
CA ARG A 70 8.24 -7.36 -1.71
C ARG A 70 9.03 -6.99 -2.97
N HIS A 71 10.32 -7.36 -2.96
CA HIS A 71 11.23 -7.11 -4.07
C HIS A 71 10.97 -7.99 -5.30
N ASP A 72 10.09 -8.95 -5.18
CA ASP A 72 9.64 -9.89 -6.22
C ASP A 72 8.50 -9.32 -7.07
N LEU A 73 7.66 -8.43 -6.51
CA LEU A 73 6.51 -7.87 -7.24
C LEU A 73 6.93 -6.87 -8.33
N GLU A 74 6.38 -7.04 -9.53
CA GLU A 74 6.48 -6.08 -10.65
C GLU A 74 5.18 -5.30 -10.86
N SER A 75 4.02 -5.92 -10.62
CA SER A 75 2.73 -5.23 -10.65
C SER A 75 1.75 -5.83 -9.64
N ILE A 76 0.84 -4.99 -9.14
CA ILE A 76 -0.24 -5.42 -8.28
C ILE A 76 -1.54 -4.67 -8.58
N ASP A 77 -2.65 -5.42 -8.65
CA ASP A 77 -4.00 -4.85 -8.81
C ASP A 77 -4.85 -5.23 -7.60
N LEU A 78 -5.15 -4.22 -6.77
CA LEU A 78 -5.96 -4.30 -5.56
C LEU A 78 -7.27 -3.51 -5.71
N SER A 79 -7.71 -3.29 -6.95
CA SER A 79 -8.88 -2.48 -7.22
C SER A 79 -10.16 -3.03 -6.58
N GLY A 80 -11.01 -2.13 -6.10
CA GLY A 80 -12.31 -2.47 -5.53
C GLY A 80 -12.26 -3.10 -4.13
N TRP A 81 -11.11 -3.06 -3.44
CA TRP A 81 -11.07 -3.47 -2.03
C TRP A 81 -11.99 -2.59 -1.19
N LYS A 82 -12.75 -3.18 -0.26
CA LYS A 82 -13.56 -2.43 0.69
C LYS A 82 -12.67 -1.99 1.87
N THR A 83 -12.22 -0.74 1.80
CA THR A 83 -11.20 -0.17 2.70
C THR A 83 -11.74 0.88 3.67
N SER A 84 -13.07 1.03 3.77
CA SER A 84 -13.72 2.11 4.52
C SER A 84 -13.33 2.22 6.00
N ASN A 85 -12.81 1.16 6.62
CA ASN A 85 -12.36 1.20 8.02
C ASN A 85 -10.84 1.35 8.17
N VAL A 86 -10.10 1.40 7.07
CA VAL A 86 -8.64 1.56 7.12
C VAL A 86 -8.29 2.97 7.62
N THR A 87 -7.50 3.03 8.67
CA THR A 87 -7.03 4.29 9.29
C THR A 87 -5.53 4.50 9.15
N ASP A 88 -4.76 3.42 8.97
CA ASP A 88 -3.30 3.48 8.85
C ASP A 88 -2.78 2.65 7.67
N MET A 89 -2.09 3.34 6.76
CA MET A 89 -1.45 2.78 5.56
C MET A 89 0.08 2.93 5.59
N ASN A 90 0.66 3.27 6.75
CA ASN A 90 2.09 3.53 6.87
C ASN A 90 2.92 2.37 6.33
N ASN A 91 3.90 2.68 5.47
CA ASN A 91 4.84 1.71 4.92
C ASN A 91 4.20 0.53 4.13
N MET A 92 2.96 0.61 3.69
CA MET A 92 2.27 -0.53 3.07
C MET A 92 3.04 -1.11 1.87
N PHE A 93 3.65 -0.27 1.02
CA PHE A 93 4.49 -0.67 -0.11
C PHE A 93 5.96 -0.27 0.08
N PHE A 94 6.39 -0.09 1.34
CA PHE A 94 7.76 0.29 1.65
C PHE A 94 8.77 -0.64 1.01
N ASP A 95 9.75 -0.07 0.28
CA ASP A 95 10.86 -0.80 -0.33
C ASP A 95 10.44 -1.84 -1.40
N CYS A 96 9.31 -1.66 -2.06
CA CYS A 96 8.90 -2.48 -3.22
C CYS A 96 9.65 -2.06 -4.48
N ARG A 97 10.98 -2.34 -4.53
CA ARG A 97 11.92 -1.77 -5.51
C ARG A 97 11.63 -2.11 -6.97
N LYS A 98 11.00 -3.25 -7.25
CA LYS A 98 10.75 -3.72 -8.62
C LYS A 98 9.36 -3.35 -9.13
N ILE A 99 8.48 -2.88 -8.26
CA ILE A 99 7.11 -2.58 -8.64
C ILE A 99 7.05 -1.44 -9.65
N LYS A 100 6.34 -1.66 -10.76
CA LYS A 100 6.18 -0.72 -11.89
C LYS A 100 4.81 -0.09 -11.90
N SER A 101 3.79 -0.84 -11.45
CA SER A 101 2.41 -0.40 -11.42
C SER A 101 1.65 -0.93 -10.21
N ILE A 102 0.82 -0.07 -9.64
CA ILE A 102 -0.07 -0.39 -8.51
C ILE A 102 -1.45 0.17 -8.88
N ASN A 103 -2.48 -0.66 -8.83
CA ASN A 103 -3.86 -0.22 -9.04
C ASN A 103 -4.63 -0.27 -7.71
N LEU A 104 -5.02 0.91 -7.21
CA LEU A 104 -5.76 1.11 -5.96
C LEU A 104 -7.12 1.77 -6.23
N SER A 105 -7.64 1.65 -7.46
CA SER A 105 -8.91 2.28 -7.81
C SER A 105 -10.08 1.71 -7.00
N GLY A 106 -10.99 2.59 -6.59
CA GLY A 106 -12.15 2.23 -5.78
C GLY A 106 -11.88 2.09 -4.27
N TRP A 107 -10.67 2.45 -3.82
CA TRP A 107 -10.40 2.51 -2.38
C TRP A 107 -11.10 3.70 -1.73
N ASP A 108 -11.79 3.43 -0.62
CA ASP A 108 -12.31 4.48 0.27
C ASP A 108 -11.22 4.81 1.31
N THR A 109 -10.66 6.00 1.19
CA THR A 109 -9.58 6.49 2.07
C THR A 109 -10.04 7.55 3.06
N SER A 110 -11.36 7.79 3.14
CA SER A 110 -11.95 8.85 3.96
C SER A 110 -11.63 8.76 5.46
N ASN A 111 -11.28 7.58 5.97
CA ASN A 111 -10.89 7.38 7.36
C ASN A 111 -9.38 7.29 7.59
N VAL A 112 -8.56 7.38 6.53
CA VAL A 112 -7.11 7.25 6.65
C VAL A 112 -6.50 8.48 7.29
N LYS A 113 -5.67 8.27 8.32
CA LYS A 113 -4.96 9.30 9.07
C LYS A 113 -3.47 9.33 8.78
N ASN A 114 -2.89 8.18 8.44
CA ASN A 114 -1.45 8.03 8.27
C ASN A 114 -1.13 7.37 6.93
N MET A 115 -0.41 8.10 6.07
CA MET A 115 0.12 7.62 4.79
C MET A 115 1.64 7.76 4.72
N GLY A 116 2.33 7.82 5.88
CA GLY A 116 3.78 7.99 5.93
C GLY A 116 4.51 6.85 5.24
N ALA A 117 5.52 7.18 4.42
CA ALA A 117 6.38 6.25 3.69
C ALA A 117 5.63 5.16 2.89
N LEU A 118 4.36 5.43 2.50
CA LEU A 118 3.47 4.47 1.84
C LEU A 118 4.12 3.81 0.61
N PHE A 119 4.81 4.60 -0.23
CA PHE A 119 5.53 4.14 -1.43
C PHE A 119 7.04 4.40 -1.33
N TRP A 120 7.58 4.48 -0.12
CA TRP A 120 9.00 4.74 0.09
C TRP A 120 9.85 3.72 -0.68
N ASN A 121 10.83 4.23 -1.47
CA ASN A 121 11.78 3.41 -2.24
C ASN A 121 11.14 2.48 -3.29
N CYS A 122 9.95 2.82 -3.80
CA CYS A 122 9.35 2.17 -4.98
C CYS A 122 10.03 2.69 -6.25
N ARG A 123 11.34 2.37 -6.43
CA ARG A 123 12.22 2.99 -7.44
C ARG A 123 11.77 2.82 -8.88
N ASN A 124 11.05 1.74 -9.18
CA ASN A 124 10.61 1.43 -10.54
C ASN A 124 9.14 1.78 -10.80
N LEU A 125 8.43 2.35 -9.83
CA LEU A 125 7.06 2.81 -10.01
C LEU A 125 7.04 3.96 -11.03
N GLU A 126 6.32 3.80 -12.14
CA GLU A 126 6.35 4.74 -13.28
C GLU A 126 5.18 5.71 -13.25
N SER A 127 4.01 5.21 -12.83
CA SER A 127 2.79 6.01 -12.76
C SER A 127 1.92 5.59 -11.60
N LEU A 128 1.14 6.55 -11.06
CA LEU A 128 0.19 6.30 -10.00
C LEU A 128 -0.95 7.32 -10.07
N ASP A 129 -2.19 6.85 -10.04
CA ASP A 129 -3.39 7.67 -9.97
C ASP A 129 -4.00 7.54 -8.57
N LEU A 130 -3.99 8.64 -7.83
CA LEU A 130 -4.57 8.77 -6.50
C LEU A 130 -5.59 9.93 -6.46
N SER A 131 -6.07 10.39 -7.62
CA SER A 131 -7.01 11.52 -7.74
C SER A 131 -8.35 11.28 -7.04
N GLY A 132 -8.75 10.00 -6.92
CA GLY A 132 -9.99 9.62 -6.23
C GLY A 132 -9.86 9.47 -4.71
N TRP A 133 -8.69 9.72 -4.12
CA TRP A 133 -8.49 9.55 -2.69
C TRP A 133 -8.99 10.76 -1.88
N ASP A 134 -9.80 10.51 -0.87
CA ASP A 134 -10.15 11.49 0.15
C ASP A 134 -9.02 11.53 1.20
N THR A 135 -8.30 12.66 1.24
CA THR A 135 -7.19 12.87 2.17
C THR A 135 -7.51 13.86 3.27
N SER A 136 -8.78 14.27 3.39
CA SER A 136 -9.22 15.30 4.34
C SER A 136 -8.92 14.97 5.82
N ASN A 137 -8.79 13.68 6.16
CA ASN A 137 -8.44 13.23 7.52
C ASN A 137 -6.96 12.87 7.71
N VAL A 138 -6.13 13.01 6.66
CA VAL A 138 -4.72 12.61 6.72
C VAL A 138 -3.89 13.63 7.51
N ASN A 139 -3.13 13.12 8.49
CA ASN A 139 -2.26 13.92 9.35
C ASN A 139 -0.80 13.93 8.90
N THR A 140 -0.35 12.89 8.21
CA THR A 140 1.04 12.75 7.74
C THR A 140 1.14 12.05 6.41
N ILE A 141 1.96 12.63 5.54
CA ILE A 141 2.42 12.07 4.27
C ILE A 141 3.96 12.10 4.22
N ARG A 142 4.61 12.09 5.40
CA ARG A 142 6.06 12.09 5.49
C ARG A 142 6.65 10.97 4.63
N GLU A 143 7.62 11.33 3.76
CA GLU A 143 8.36 10.37 2.93
C GLU A 143 7.48 9.51 1.98
N ILE A 144 6.23 9.92 1.71
CA ILE A 144 5.26 9.07 0.98
C ILE A 144 5.77 8.58 -0.38
N PHE A 145 6.52 9.42 -1.14
CA PHE A 145 7.13 9.07 -2.43
C PHE A 145 8.66 9.20 -2.41
N TYR A 146 9.28 9.08 -1.24
CA TYR A 146 10.73 9.17 -1.12
C TYR A 146 11.42 8.09 -1.96
N ASN A 147 12.41 8.47 -2.80
CA ASN A 147 13.11 7.57 -3.72
C ASN A 147 12.19 6.82 -4.71
N CYS A 148 11.08 7.38 -5.12
CA CYS A 148 10.32 6.91 -6.27
C CYS A 148 10.96 7.43 -7.57
N GLU A 149 12.15 6.94 -7.91
CA GLU A 149 13.08 7.50 -8.88
C GLU A 149 12.54 7.57 -10.33
N LYS A 150 11.51 6.77 -10.66
CA LYS A 150 10.88 6.72 -11.99
C LYS A 150 9.43 7.20 -12.02
N LEU A 151 8.89 7.72 -10.91
CA LEU A 151 7.50 8.17 -10.83
C LEU A 151 7.33 9.52 -11.54
N GLU A 152 7.11 9.46 -12.85
CA GLU A 152 6.94 10.66 -13.70
C GLU A 152 5.48 11.10 -13.79
N SER A 153 4.53 10.15 -13.74
CA SER A 153 3.10 10.42 -13.81
C SER A 153 2.44 10.14 -12.47
N LEU A 154 1.99 11.22 -11.81
CA LEU A 154 1.29 11.15 -10.54
C LEU A 154 0.10 12.11 -10.57
N ASP A 155 -1.09 11.64 -10.21
CA ASP A 155 -2.27 12.50 -10.08
C ASP A 155 -2.69 12.59 -8.61
N LEU A 156 -2.66 13.80 -8.06
CA LEU A 156 -3.07 14.18 -6.70
C LEU A 156 -4.14 15.26 -6.72
N SER A 157 -4.87 15.42 -7.81
CA SER A 157 -5.78 16.56 -8.03
C SER A 157 -6.93 16.64 -7.01
N GLY A 158 -7.29 15.50 -6.40
CA GLY A 158 -8.33 15.44 -5.36
C GLY A 158 -7.84 15.63 -3.93
N TRP A 159 -6.53 15.82 -3.72
CA TRP A 159 -5.98 15.82 -2.37
C TRP A 159 -6.27 17.10 -1.59
N ASP A 160 -6.84 16.96 -0.39
CA ASP A 160 -6.92 17.99 0.64
C ASP A 160 -5.80 17.76 1.67
N THR A 161 -4.88 18.69 1.74
CA THR A 161 -3.74 18.62 2.68
C THR A 161 -3.87 19.56 3.87
N SER A 162 -5.06 20.11 4.11
CA SER A 162 -5.31 21.11 5.16
C SER A 162 -5.03 20.59 6.58
N ASN A 163 -5.22 19.29 6.81
CA ASN A 163 -4.97 18.63 8.09
C ASN A 163 -3.58 17.98 8.18
N VAL A 164 -2.77 18.01 7.11
CA VAL A 164 -1.45 17.39 7.11
C VAL A 164 -0.46 18.26 7.88
N THR A 165 0.14 17.70 8.92
CA THR A 165 1.12 18.38 9.78
C THR A 165 2.57 17.97 9.50
N ASP A 166 2.78 16.83 8.83
CA ASP A 166 4.13 16.37 8.46
C ASP A 166 4.18 15.90 6.99
N MET A 167 4.84 16.71 6.16
CA MET A 167 5.10 16.44 4.74
C MET A 167 6.60 16.32 4.45
N ARG A 168 7.45 16.16 5.48
CA ARG A 168 8.91 16.12 5.28
C ARG A 168 9.30 15.02 4.31
N TYR A 169 10.14 15.39 3.34
CA TYR A 169 10.69 14.48 2.33
C TYR A 169 9.64 13.77 1.45
N ALA A 170 8.40 14.28 1.38
CA ALA A 170 7.29 13.63 0.65
C ALA A 170 7.66 13.30 -0.81
N PHE A 171 8.40 14.18 -1.49
CA PHE A 171 8.83 14.01 -2.89
C PHE A 171 10.35 14.02 -3.07
N SER A 172 11.13 13.74 -2.02
CA SER A 172 12.57 13.73 -2.12
C SER A 172 13.04 12.59 -3.04
N ASN A 173 13.88 12.94 -4.01
CA ASN A 173 14.36 12.01 -5.04
C ASN A 173 13.21 11.35 -5.84
N CYS A 174 12.18 12.16 -6.16
CA CYS A 174 11.01 11.77 -6.96
C CYS A 174 10.80 12.78 -8.09
N PRO A 175 10.78 12.37 -9.37
CA PRO A 175 10.62 13.26 -10.51
C PRO A 175 9.18 13.74 -10.73
N ALA A 176 8.20 13.20 -9.99
CA ALA A 176 6.80 13.62 -10.09
C ALA A 176 6.64 15.14 -10.09
N PRO A 177 5.62 15.67 -10.78
CA PRO A 177 5.48 17.12 -11.00
C PRO A 177 4.97 17.86 -9.76
N TYR A 178 5.38 17.45 -8.56
CA TYR A 178 4.98 18.05 -7.29
C TYR A 178 6.16 18.30 -6.38
N GLU A 179 6.00 19.29 -5.51
CA GLU A 179 6.92 19.61 -4.42
C GLU A 179 6.15 20.15 -3.21
N VAL A 180 6.81 20.24 -2.06
CA VAL A 180 6.23 20.84 -0.85
C VAL A 180 6.83 22.22 -0.65
N ILE A 181 5.97 23.26 -0.67
CA ILE A 181 6.33 24.65 -0.35
C ILE A 181 5.38 25.12 0.75
N ASP A 182 5.92 25.68 1.83
CA ASP A 182 5.17 26.22 2.97
C ASP A 182 4.09 25.25 3.48
N ASN A 183 4.47 23.99 3.62
CA ASN A 183 3.59 22.88 4.05
C ASN A 183 2.35 22.68 3.15
N LYS A 184 2.51 22.89 1.84
CA LYS A 184 1.49 22.62 0.82
C LYS A 184 2.12 21.86 -0.35
N ILE A 185 1.35 20.94 -0.93
CA ILE A 185 1.72 20.32 -2.20
C ILE A 185 1.40 21.30 -3.32
N VAL A 186 2.41 21.60 -4.13
CA VAL A 186 2.27 22.44 -5.32
C VAL A 186 2.77 21.69 -6.54
N LYS A 187 2.13 21.95 -7.68
CA LYS A 187 2.59 21.41 -8.96
C LYS A 187 3.72 22.28 -9.48
N LYS A 188 4.81 21.63 -9.92
CA LYS A 188 5.96 22.28 -10.57
C LYS A 188 5.60 22.83 -11.93
#